data_9f6be953c352db2874c2dd94737753ff
#
_entry.id   9f6be953c352db2874c2dd94737753ff
#
_cell.length_a   1.000
_cell.length_b   1.000
_cell.length_c   1.000
_cell.angle_alpha   90.00
_cell.angle_beta   90.00
_cell.angle_gamma   90.00
#
_symmetry.space_group_name_H-M   'P 1'
#
loop_
_entity.id
_entity.type
_entity.pdbx_description
1 polymer ?
#
loop_
_entity_poly.entity_id
_entity_poly.type
_entity_poly.pdbx_seq_one_letter_code
_entity_poly.pdbx_strand_id
1 'polypeptide(L)' 'MTTTDLQTQPHFFRRGQTPLHAYSPGDDFYEMLIEAHQGLSDEESRLLNARLVLLLANHIGDLDVIAQALKLAR' A
#
# COMPACT_ATOMS: atom_id res chain seq x y z
N MET A 1 4.31 -26.19 2.14
CA MET A 1 4.06 -25.47 0.92
C MET A 1 3.78 -24.00 1.21
N THR A 2 4.32 -23.18 0.42
CA THR A 2 4.18 -21.77 0.61
C THR A 2 3.13 -21.23 -0.32
N THR A 3 2.15 -20.58 0.23
CA THR A 3 1.24 -19.82 -0.60
C THR A 3 1.72 -18.40 -0.64
N THR A 4 1.65 -17.86 -1.82
CA THR A 4 1.99 -16.47 -2.03
C THR A 4 0.74 -15.72 -2.37
N ASP A 5 -0.34 -16.06 -1.66
CA ASP A 5 -1.61 -15.41 -1.89
C ASP A 5 -1.58 -13.97 -1.42
N LEU A 6 -2.23 -13.14 -2.20
CA LEU A 6 -2.37 -11.73 -1.87
C LEU A 6 -3.17 -11.60 -0.57
N GLN A 7 -2.67 -10.81 0.35
CA GLN A 7 -3.40 -10.48 1.57
C GLN A 7 -4.42 -9.40 1.26
N THR A 8 -5.70 -9.73 1.38
CA THR A 8 -6.76 -8.79 1.06
C THR A 8 -7.46 -8.24 2.30
N GLN A 9 -7.14 -8.77 3.47
CA GLN A 9 -7.67 -8.23 4.72
C GLN A 9 -6.75 -7.12 5.21
N PRO A 10 -7.29 -6.08 5.82
CA PRO A 10 -6.44 -5.01 6.36
C PRO A 10 -5.44 -5.58 7.36
N HIS A 11 -4.16 -5.32 7.16
CA HIS A 11 -3.15 -5.77 8.11
C HIS A 11 -2.01 -4.76 8.21
N PHE A 12 -2.33 -3.49 8.10
CA PHE A 12 -1.35 -2.43 8.30
C PHE A 12 -0.87 -2.43 9.74
N PHE A 13 0.39 -2.09 9.93
CA PHE A 13 0.97 -2.01 11.27
C PHE A 13 2.15 -1.07 11.25
N ARG A 14 2.54 -0.62 12.42
CA ARG A 14 3.76 0.15 12.58
C ARG A 14 4.77 -0.72 13.29
N ARG A 15 5.98 -0.74 12.76
CA ARG A 15 7.05 -1.55 13.32
C ARG A 15 7.34 -1.09 14.73
N GLY A 16 7.44 -2.03 15.66
CA GLY A 16 7.80 -1.73 17.04
C GLY A 16 6.68 -1.16 17.89
N GLN A 17 5.46 -1.10 17.39
CA GLN A 17 4.34 -0.59 18.16
C GLN A 17 3.28 -1.67 18.36
N THR A 18 2.76 -1.72 19.58
CA THR A 18 1.66 -2.60 19.91
C THR A 18 0.42 -1.74 20.12
N PRO A 19 -0.67 -2.02 19.44
CA PRO A 19 -1.89 -1.25 19.60
C PRO A 19 -2.38 -1.35 21.06
N LEU A 20 -2.68 -0.21 21.67
CA LEU A 20 -3.18 -0.16 23.03
C LEU A 20 -4.69 0.01 23.08
N HIS A 21 -5.32 0.30 21.98
CA HIS A 21 -6.75 0.51 21.89
C HIS A 21 -7.16 0.33 20.41
N ALA A 22 -8.41 0.62 20.12
CA ALA A 22 -8.98 0.43 18.78
C ALA A 22 -8.38 1.44 17.80
N TYR A 23 -7.14 1.26 17.50
CA TYR A 23 -6.38 2.09 16.57
C TYR A 23 -6.35 1.39 15.22
N SER A 24 -6.59 2.14 14.17
CA SER A 24 -6.59 1.58 12.83
C SER A 24 -5.38 2.09 12.02
N PRO A 25 -4.36 1.25 11.86
CA PRO A 25 -3.22 1.63 11.00
C PRO A 25 -3.63 1.91 9.56
N GLY A 26 -4.78 1.40 9.14
CA GLY A 26 -5.31 1.72 7.81
C GLY A 26 -5.68 3.18 7.67
N ASP A 27 -6.16 3.79 8.74
CA ASP A 27 -6.47 5.22 8.72
C ASP A 27 -5.20 6.04 8.59
N ASP A 28 -4.12 5.60 9.22
CA ASP A 28 -2.83 6.25 9.09
C ASP A 28 -2.31 6.16 7.66
N PHE A 29 -2.44 5.01 7.03
CA PHE A 29 -2.03 4.87 5.64
C PHE A 29 -2.80 5.83 4.74
N TYR A 30 -4.12 5.90 4.92
CA TYR A 30 -4.95 6.76 4.12
C TYR A 30 -4.56 8.23 4.29
N GLU A 31 -4.32 8.64 5.52
CA GLU A 31 -3.88 10.01 5.81
C GLU A 31 -2.53 10.30 5.17
N MET A 32 -1.58 9.37 5.28
CA MET A 32 -0.28 9.53 4.65
C MET A 32 -0.41 9.69 3.14
N LEU A 33 -1.30 8.92 2.54
CA LEU A 33 -1.51 8.97 1.10
C LEU A 33 -2.09 10.32 0.68
N ILE A 34 -3.07 10.81 1.43
CA ILE A 34 -3.67 12.12 1.14
C ILE A 34 -2.61 13.22 1.27
N GLU A 35 -1.85 13.20 2.35
CA GLU A 35 -0.83 14.21 2.59
C GLU A 35 0.24 14.20 1.50
N ALA A 36 0.59 13.03 1.00
CA ALA A 36 1.58 12.92 -0.08
C ALA A 36 1.10 13.60 -1.36
N HIS A 37 -0.20 13.72 -1.56
CA HIS A 37 -0.76 14.34 -2.75
C HIS A 37 -1.06 15.82 -2.59
N GLN A 38 -0.92 16.37 -1.38
CA GLN A 38 -1.27 17.78 -1.16
C GLN A 38 -0.34 18.70 -1.94
N GLY A 39 -0.93 19.70 -2.56
CA GLY A 39 -0.19 20.70 -3.31
C GLY A 39 0.28 20.24 -4.69
N LEU A 40 -0.06 19.03 -5.09
CA LEU A 40 0.35 18.51 -6.40
C LEU A 40 -0.73 18.75 -7.45
N SER A 41 -0.28 19.00 -8.69
CA SER A 41 -1.18 19.01 -9.83
C SER A 41 -1.65 17.61 -10.14
N ASP A 42 -2.64 17.48 -11.02
CA ASP A 42 -3.12 16.16 -11.44
C ASP A 42 -2.00 15.34 -12.08
N GLU A 43 -1.18 15.99 -12.91
CA GLU A 43 -0.07 15.30 -13.54
C GLU A 43 0.96 14.84 -12.53
N GLU A 44 1.30 15.70 -11.57
CA GLU A 44 2.24 15.34 -10.51
C GLU A 44 1.71 14.21 -9.64
N SER A 45 0.39 14.21 -9.37
CA SER A 45 -0.22 13.13 -8.60
C SER A 45 -0.16 11.80 -9.35
N ARG A 46 -0.34 11.81 -10.66
CA ARG A 46 -0.19 10.60 -11.45
C ARG A 46 1.22 10.06 -11.41
N LEU A 47 2.21 10.96 -11.47
CA LEU A 47 3.61 10.56 -11.37
C LEU A 47 3.92 9.97 -9.99
N LEU A 48 3.40 10.60 -8.95
CA LEU A 48 3.58 10.08 -7.60
C LEU A 48 3.03 8.65 -7.50
N ASN A 49 1.81 8.46 -7.98
CA ASN A 49 1.17 7.13 -7.91
C ASN A 49 1.94 6.09 -8.72
N ALA A 50 2.41 6.46 -9.90
CA ALA A 50 3.18 5.53 -10.73
C ALA A 50 4.48 5.12 -10.04
N ARG A 51 5.18 6.08 -9.44
CA ARG A 51 6.41 5.80 -8.71
C ARG A 51 6.14 4.96 -7.48
N LEU A 52 5.06 5.26 -6.77
CA LEU A 52 4.68 4.51 -5.58
C LEU A 52 4.43 3.04 -5.91
N VAL A 53 3.71 2.79 -7.01
CA VAL A 53 3.43 1.43 -7.44
C VAL A 53 4.74 0.67 -7.68
N LEU A 54 5.70 1.31 -8.35
CA LEU A 54 6.98 0.66 -8.64
C LEU A 54 7.78 0.40 -7.37
N LEU A 55 7.79 1.36 -6.45
CA LEU A 55 8.51 1.20 -5.19
C LEU A 55 7.92 0.06 -4.36
N LEU A 56 6.60 0.03 -4.26
CA LEU A 56 5.94 -1.02 -3.48
C LEU A 56 6.06 -2.38 -4.15
N ALA A 57 5.94 -2.42 -5.47
CA ALA A 57 6.09 -3.69 -6.20
C ALA A 57 7.50 -4.24 -6.03
N ASN A 58 8.51 -3.37 -6.07
CA ASN A 58 9.87 -3.79 -5.85
C ASN A 58 10.07 -4.33 -4.44
N HIS A 59 9.45 -3.69 -3.47
CA HIS A 59 9.53 -4.16 -2.08
C HIS A 59 8.86 -5.52 -1.91
N ILE A 60 7.69 -5.71 -2.52
CA ILE A 60 6.98 -6.99 -2.47
C ILE A 60 7.78 -8.08 -3.17
N GLY A 61 8.24 -7.80 -4.38
CA GLY A 61 9.13 -8.68 -5.12
C GLY A 61 8.49 -9.94 -5.70
N ASP A 62 7.46 -10.45 -5.07
CA ASP A 62 6.80 -11.70 -5.48
C ASP A 62 5.86 -11.42 -6.65
N LEU A 63 6.27 -11.88 -7.83
CA LEU A 63 5.49 -11.61 -9.05
C LEU A 63 4.12 -12.25 -9.03
N ASP A 64 3.97 -13.38 -8.36
CA ASP A 64 2.66 -14.02 -8.27
C ASP A 64 1.69 -13.18 -7.45
N VAL A 65 2.16 -12.61 -6.35
CA VAL A 65 1.35 -11.72 -5.53
C VAL A 65 1.01 -10.45 -6.31
N ILE A 66 1.99 -9.91 -7.00
CA ILE A 66 1.77 -8.70 -7.81
C ILE A 66 0.75 -8.94 -8.92
N ALA A 67 0.82 -10.12 -9.56
CA ALA A 67 -0.14 -10.47 -10.61
C ALA A 67 -1.55 -10.54 -10.04
N GLN A 68 -1.71 -11.11 -8.84
CA GLN A 68 -3.02 -11.16 -8.20
C GLN A 68 -3.54 -9.77 -7.89
N ALA A 69 -2.68 -8.89 -7.40
CA ALA A 69 -3.07 -7.53 -7.10
C ALA A 69 -3.51 -6.77 -8.36
N LEU A 70 -2.78 -6.95 -9.45
CA LEU A 70 -3.12 -6.30 -10.71
C LEU A 70 -4.48 -6.77 -11.23
N LYS A 71 -4.74 -8.05 -11.11
CA LYS A 71 -6.01 -8.62 -11.55
C LYS A 71 -7.16 -8.08 -10.71
N LEU A 72 -6.96 -8.00 -9.41
CA LEU A 72 -7.99 -7.54 -8.50
C LEU A 72 -8.25 -6.03 -8.64
N ALA A 73 -7.24 -5.27 -9.02
CA ALA A 73 -7.34 -3.83 -9.15
C ALA A 73 -8.11 -3.37 -10.38
N ARG A 74 -8.43 -4.28 -11.30
CA ARG A 74 -9.16 -3.93 -12.52
C ARG A 74 -10.68 -3.98 -12.38
#